data_be975c34652063a0deb6fe30db949595
#
_entry.id   be975c34652063a0deb6fe30db949595
#
_cell.length_a   1.000
_cell.length_b   1.000
_cell.length_c   1.000
_cell.angle_alpha   90.00
_cell.angle_beta   90.00
_cell.angle_gamma   90.00
#
_symmetry.space_group_name_H-M   'P 1'
#
loop_
_entity.id
_entity.type
_entity.pdbx_description
1 polymer ?
#
loop_
_entity_poly.entity_id
_entity_poly.type
_entity_poly.pdbx_seq_one_letter_code
_entity_poly.pdbx_strand_id
1 'polypeptide(L)'
;MKEKVREAQKLLKDYKGKDYTFGINCLDVLGNYVSEFGNNTLLIISNSGWAKPLRKKIMDILNKNEIKILAEVDTSAPNTPVGDVIKLANIIKSTHPDSITCVGGGSAIDCAKDANVLASLSPDRNDLEPFFGVGRVRKIAQEKNKKLLPLVAVEVASGSGSHISKNANVTYTEKKQKKLISDDIITPQKAIFDYSVTLTAPVDLTIDGAIDGLAHSLEIYYGTDSSSIEYKKVEKVCLTSISMIVDALPLLTGDLANIKYREIIGLATDLGGYALMLGGTNGAHLNSFSLIDIMTHGRACGILNPYYTVFFSTAIKNKLKKLAGIYKKYIDRRYTEERIANLNARKLGELVAKAMIAFSEKINFPTKLSEIEGFNDSYIDKMIEAAKNPQLEMKLKNMPVPLSAKLVDEYMRPVLLAAKTGDFSFKKNIV
;
A
#
# COMPACT_ATOMS: atom_id res chain seq x y z
N MET A 1 3.77 -12.48 20.02
CA MET A 1 2.59 -11.91 19.31
C MET A 1 1.87 -10.82 20.13
N LYS A 2 1.42 -11.08 21.37
CA LYS A 2 0.70 -10.06 22.19
C LYS A 2 1.46 -8.73 22.36
N GLU A 3 2.77 -8.77 22.56
CA GLU A 3 3.60 -7.57 22.69
C GLU A 3 3.66 -6.78 21.36
N LYS A 4 3.81 -7.47 20.22
CA LYS A 4 3.80 -6.82 18.89
C LYS A 4 2.46 -6.13 18.59
N VAL A 5 1.34 -6.75 18.98
CA VAL A 5 0.00 -6.15 18.84
C VAL A 5 -0.11 -4.86 19.66
N ARG A 6 0.31 -4.88 20.94
CA ARG A 6 0.31 -3.68 21.79
C ARG A 6 1.19 -2.57 21.21
N GLU A 7 2.37 -2.94 20.70
CA GLU A 7 3.27 -1.99 20.06
C GLU A 7 2.66 -1.38 18.80
N ALA A 8 2.06 -2.19 17.94
CA ALA A 8 1.37 -1.71 16.73
C ALA A 8 0.24 -0.74 17.06
N GLN A 9 -0.61 -1.11 18.05
CA GLN A 9 -1.69 -0.25 18.51
C GLN A 9 -1.18 1.08 19.05
N LYS A 10 -0.06 1.08 19.80
CA LYS A 10 0.57 2.30 20.29
C LYS A 10 1.08 3.17 19.14
N LEU A 11 1.82 2.60 18.21
CA LEU A 11 2.37 3.33 17.06
C LEU A 11 1.28 3.99 16.21
N LEU A 12 0.16 3.30 15.96
CA LEU A 12 -0.97 3.85 15.21
C LEU A 12 -1.70 4.97 15.97
N LYS A 13 -1.87 4.82 17.30
CA LYS A 13 -2.43 5.87 18.16
C LYS A 13 -1.52 7.10 18.21
N ASP A 14 -0.21 6.91 18.33
CA ASP A 14 0.76 8.01 18.32
C ASP A 14 0.80 8.71 16.95
N TYR A 15 0.48 8.01 15.87
CA TYR A 15 0.45 8.56 14.52
C TYR A 15 -0.76 9.46 14.26
N LYS A 16 -1.98 8.94 14.45
CA LYS A 16 -3.22 9.63 13.99
C LYS A 16 -4.17 10.02 15.14
N GLY A 17 -3.89 9.56 16.36
CA GLY A 17 -4.65 9.90 17.56
C GLY A 17 -6.14 9.59 17.42
N LYS A 18 -6.98 10.58 17.79
CA LYS A 18 -8.45 10.48 17.74
C LYS A 18 -9.04 10.49 16.34
N ASP A 19 -8.26 10.75 15.30
CA ASP A 19 -8.72 10.82 13.92
C ASP A 19 -8.66 9.46 13.21
N TYR A 20 -8.23 8.42 13.92
CA TYR A 20 -8.23 7.04 13.45
C TYR A 20 -8.76 6.08 14.50
N THR A 21 -9.88 5.41 14.18
CA THR A 21 -10.44 4.33 14.98
C THR A 21 -10.22 2.99 14.29
N PHE A 22 -9.62 2.06 15.01
CA PHE A 22 -9.34 0.72 14.50
C PHE A 22 -9.55 -0.34 15.58
N GLY A 23 -9.91 -1.54 15.16
CA GLY A 23 -10.16 -2.67 16.06
C GLY A 23 -11.26 -3.59 15.55
N ILE A 24 -12.00 -4.20 16.47
CA ILE A 24 -13.09 -5.11 16.17
C ILE A 24 -14.41 -4.45 16.61
N ASN A 25 -15.43 -4.48 15.73
CA ASN A 25 -16.75 -3.89 15.98
C ASN A 25 -16.69 -2.40 16.36
N CYS A 26 -15.89 -1.61 15.63
CA CYS A 26 -15.68 -0.19 15.92
C CYS A 26 -16.33 0.77 14.91
N LEU A 27 -17.19 0.29 14.00
CA LEU A 27 -17.84 1.11 12.97
C LEU A 27 -18.76 2.21 13.52
N ASP A 28 -19.30 2.05 14.73
CA ASP A 28 -20.30 2.98 15.27
C ASP A 28 -19.78 4.42 15.45
N VAL A 29 -18.46 4.61 15.47
CA VAL A 29 -17.81 5.94 15.52
C VAL A 29 -18.05 6.74 14.22
N LEU A 30 -18.43 6.10 13.12
CA LEU A 30 -18.61 6.73 11.80
C LEU A 30 -19.56 7.93 11.87
N GLY A 31 -20.70 7.78 12.55
CA GLY A 31 -21.66 8.86 12.68
C GLY A 31 -21.04 10.12 13.29
N ASN A 32 -20.32 9.96 14.40
CA ASN A 32 -19.62 11.06 15.05
C ASN A 32 -18.57 11.71 14.15
N TYR A 33 -17.80 10.89 13.40
CA TYR A 33 -16.78 11.40 12.50
C TYR A 33 -17.34 12.22 11.35
N VAL A 34 -18.46 11.79 10.76
CA VAL A 34 -19.12 12.53 9.68
C VAL A 34 -19.76 13.82 10.22
N SER A 35 -20.45 13.75 11.38
CA SER A 35 -21.10 14.92 12.01
C SER A 35 -20.13 16.06 12.36
N GLU A 36 -18.82 15.77 12.57
CA GLU A 36 -17.83 16.83 12.78
C GLU A 36 -17.69 17.77 11.57
N PHE A 37 -18.10 17.32 10.37
CA PHE A 37 -17.93 18.06 9.11
C PHE A 37 -19.24 18.63 8.55
N GLY A 38 -20.38 18.25 9.12
CA GLY A 38 -21.72 18.66 8.67
C GLY A 38 -22.69 17.50 8.61
N ASN A 39 -23.92 17.79 8.18
CA ASN A 39 -25.00 16.80 8.17
C ASN A 39 -25.29 16.22 6.78
N ASN A 40 -24.55 16.63 5.74
CA ASN A 40 -24.74 16.15 4.37
C ASN A 40 -23.47 15.44 3.87
N THR A 41 -23.58 14.17 3.50
CA THR A 41 -22.44 13.43 2.97
C THR A 41 -22.74 12.82 1.61
N LEU A 42 -21.69 12.68 0.78
CA LEU A 42 -21.69 11.78 -0.36
C LEU A 42 -21.19 10.42 0.09
N LEU A 43 -21.99 9.35 -0.05
CA LEU A 43 -21.61 8.00 0.33
C LEU A 43 -21.09 7.21 -0.88
N ILE A 44 -19.85 6.72 -0.78
CA ILE A 44 -19.24 5.80 -1.72
C ILE A 44 -19.18 4.43 -1.04
N ILE A 45 -19.89 3.44 -1.59
CA ILE A 45 -19.96 2.09 -1.03
C ILE A 45 -20.33 1.08 -2.11
N SER A 46 -19.77 -0.14 -2.04
CA SER A 46 -20.02 -1.16 -3.05
C SER A 46 -21.48 -1.62 -3.09
N ASN A 47 -22.02 -1.77 -4.30
CA ASN A 47 -23.33 -2.35 -4.58
C ASN A 47 -23.29 -3.89 -4.66
N SER A 48 -22.12 -4.51 -4.56
CA SER A 48 -21.96 -5.95 -4.64
C SER A 48 -22.67 -6.70 -3.50
N GLY A 49 -23.03 -7.96 -3.75
CA GLY A 49 -23.76 -8.78 -2.79
C GLY A 49 -23.08 -8.95 -1.44
N TRP A 50 -21.74 -9.04 -1.42
CA TRP A 50 -20.96 -9.16 -0.20
C TRP A 50 -21.04 -7.93 0.70
N ALA A 51 -21.25 -6.76 0.12
CA ALA A 51 -21.30 -5.48 0.84
C ALA A 51 -22.67 -5.19 1.46
N LYS A 52 -23.73 -5.92 1.10
CA LYS A 52 -25.10 -5.65 1.57
C LYS A 52 -25.24 -5.54 3.09
N PRO A 53 -24.68 -6.45 3.92
CA PRO A 53 -24.78 -6.33 5.37
C PRO A 53 -24.04 -5.10 5.91
N LEU A 54 -22.84 -4.83 5.37
CA LEU A 54 -22.04 -3.67 5.73
C LEU A 54 -22.76 -2.37 5.34
N ARG A 55 -23.29 -2.30 4.12
CA ARG A 55 -24.05 -1.15 3.62
C ARG A 55 -25.24 -0.84 4.51
N LYS A 56 -26.03 -1.86 4.91
CA LYS A 56 -27.13 -1.68 5.85
C LYS A 56 -26.63 -1.07 7.16
N LYS A 57 -25.59 -1.64 7.77
CA LYS A 57 -25.00 -1.13 9.01
C LYS A 57 -24.53 0.33 8.88
N ILE A 58 -23.85 0.69 7.78
CA ILE A 58 -23.39 2.05 7.51
C ILE A 58 -24.57 3.02 7.40
N MET A 59 -25.61 2.67 6.64
CA MET A 59 -26.82 3.49 6.51
C MET A 59 -27.54 3.68 7.83
N ASP A 60 -27.69 2.61 8.64
CA ASP A 60 -28.31 2.67 9.96
C ASP A 60 -27.51 3.62 10.89
N ILE A 61 -26.19 3.58 10.86
CA ILE A 61 -25.32 4.49 11.64
C ILE A 61 -25.51 5.95 11.18
N LEU A 62 -25.48 6.22 9.87
CA LEU A 62 -25.63 7.58 9.34
C LEU A 62 -27.03 8.14 9.67
N ASN A 63 -28.08 7.34 9.47
CA ASN A 63 -29.46 7.73 9.79
C ASN A 63 -29.63 8.03 11.29
N LYS A 64 -29.08 7.19 12.19
CA LYS A 64 -29.14 7.39 13.64
C LYS A 64 -28.49 8.70 14.08
N ASN A 65 -27.49 9.18 13.33
CA ASN A 65 -26.78 10.44 13.60
C ASN A 65 -27.33 11.61 12.75
N GLU A 66 -28.53 11.45 12.18
CA GLU A 66 -29.23 12.50 11.40
C GLU A 66 -28.42 13.02 10.20
N ILE A 67 -27.55 12.14 9.62
CA ILE A 67 -26.73 12.47 8.47
C ILE A 67 -27.48 12.15 7.18
N LYS A 68 -27.71 13.16 6.36
CA LYS A 68 -28.35 13.03 5.06
C LYS A 68 -27.36 12.59 3.99
N ILE A 69 -27.64 11.50 3.30
CA ILE A 69 -26.90 11.02 2.15
C ILE A 69 -27.43 11.77 0.92
N LEU A 70 -26.65 12.68 0.34
CA LEU A 70 -27.04 13.46 -0.85
C LEU A 70 -27.01 12.64 -2.13
N ALA A 71 -26.04 11.74 -2.23
CA ALA A 71 -25.96 10.73 -3.27
C ALA A 71 -25.22 9.50 -2.75
N GLU A 72 -25.60 8.35 -3.28
CA GLU A 72 -24.92 7.08 -3.05
C GLU A 72 -24.29 6.63 -4.37
N VAL A 73 -23.01 6.28 -4.33
CA VAL A 73 -22.19 5.95 -5.52
C VAL A 73 -21.51 4.61 -5.29
N ASP A 74 -21.46 3.77 -6.32
CA ASP A 74 -20.68 2.53 -6.28
C ASP A 74 -19.18 2.83 -6.20
N THR A 75 -18.42 1.91 -5.63
CA THR A 75 -16.95 2.00 -5.59
C THR A 75 -16.36 1.92 -6.99
N SER A 76 -15.19 2.53 -7.18
CA SER A 76 -14.45 2.41 -8.44
C SER A 76 -14.03 0.96 -8.74
N ALA A 77 -13.82 0.68 -10.00
CA ALA A 77 -13.16 -0.56 -10.43
C ALA A 77 -11.73 -0.66 -9.87
N PRO A 78 -11.15 -1.88 -9.80
CA PRO A 78 -9.77 -2.09 -9.37
C PRO A 78 -8.77 -1.18 -10.10
N ASN A 79 -7.72 -0.78 -9.38
CA ASN A 79 -6.67 0.12 -9.88
C ASN A 79 -7.13 1.54 -10.22
N THR A 80 -8.31 1.97 -9.77
CA THR A 80 -8.79 3.36 -9.89
C THR A 80 -8.72 3.90 -11.33
N PRO A 81 -9.59 3.42 -12.26
CA PRO A 81 -9.63 3.97 -13.61
C PRO A 81 -9.94 5.46 -13.61
N VAL A 82 -9.27 6.24 -14.45
CA VAL A 82 -9.45 7.70 -14.53
C VAL A 82 -10.89 8.10 -14.85
N GLY A 83 -11.61 7.27 -15.62
CA GLY A 83 -13.03 7.49 -15.91
C GLY A 83 -13.92 7.49 -14.67
N ASP A 84 -13.63 6.59 -13.70
CA ASP A 84 -14.36 6.53 -12.44
C ASP A 84 -14.07 7.76 -11.57
N VAL A 85 -12.84 8.25 -11.56
CA VAL A 85 -12.45 9.49 -10.86
C VAL A 85 -13.21 10.69 -11.42
N ILE A 86 -13.25 10.84 -12.74
CA ILE A 86 -13.97 11.94 -13.41
C ILE A 86 -15.48 11.88 -13.13
N LYS A 87 -16.06 10.68 -13.21
CA LYS A 87 -17.48 10.46 -12.90
C LYS A 87 -17.80 10.86 -11.46
N LEU A 88 -17.01 10.41 -10.52
CA LEU A 88 -17.19 10.74 -9.09
C LEU A 88 -16.99 12.24 -8.83
N ALA A 89 -15.98 12.87 -9.42
CA ALA A 89 -15.75 14.31 -9.31
C ALA A 89 -16.93 15.14 -9.80
N ASN A 90 -17.60 14.72 -10.89
CA ASN A 90 -18.80 15.40 -11.38
C ASN A 90 -19.98 15.26 -10.42
N ILE A 91 -20.13 14.11 -9.76
CA ILE A 91 -21.16 13.92 -8.74
C ILE A 91 -20.88 14.81 -7.52
N ILE A 92 -19.63 14.87 -7.04
CA ILE A 92 -19.23 15.78 -5.96
C ILE A 92 -19.60 17.23 -6.29
N LYS A 93 -19.28 17.68 -7.52
CA LYS A 93 -19.59 19.05 -7.98
C LYS A 93 -21.09 19.34 -8.03
N SER A 94 -21.92 18.38 -8.42
CA SER A 94 -23.38 18.60 -8.57
C SER A 94 -24.13 18.48 -7.26
N THR A 95 -23.62 17.71 -6.28
CA THR A 95 -24.32 17.46 -5.01
C THR A 95 -23.93 18.40 -3.89
N HIS A 96 -22.75 19.03 -3.97
CA HIS A 96 -22.22 19.95 -2.95
C HIS A 96 -22.31 19.39 -1.52
N PRO A 97 -21.72 18.20 -1.21
CA PRO A 97 -21.77 17.62 0.11
C PRO A 97 -20.86 18.37 1.10
N ASP A 98 -21.18 18.31 2.41
CA ASP A 98 -20.31 18.83 3.46
C ASP A 98 -19.06 17.95 3.64
N SER A 99 -19.19 16.65 3.34
CA SER A 99 -18.11 15.66 3.44
C SER A 99 -18.30 14.50 2.46
N ILE A 100 -17.23 13.73 2.26
CA ILE A 100 -17.25 12.47 1.51
C ILE A 100 -17.06 11.33 2.51
N THR A 101 -17.94 10.34 2.51
CA THR A 101 -17.81 9.09 3.24
C THR A 101 -17.50 7.97 2.25
N CYS A 102 -16.30 7.42 2.32
CA CYS A 102 -15.87 6.34 1.42
C CYS A 102 -15.69 5.03 2.21
N VAL A 103 -16.49 4.02 1.88
CA VAL A 103 -16.46 2.65 2.44
C VAL A 103 -15.94 1.71 1.36
N GLY A 104 -14.66 1.34 1.42
CA GLY A 104 -14.04 0.54 0.37
C GLY A 104 -12.58 0.23 0.65
N GLY A 105 -11.97 -0.57 -0.22
CA GLY A 105 -10.53 -0.81 -0.19
C GLY A 105 -9.74 0.28 -0.91
N GLY A 106 -8.44 0.06 -1.07
CA GLY A 106 -7.51 1.07 -1.60
C GLY A 106 -7.94 1.77 -2.87
N SER A 107 -8.45 1.05 -3.89
CA SER A 107 -8.90 1.65 -5.16
C SER A 107 -10.08 2.61 -4.97
N ALA A 108 -11.03 2.27 -4.10
CA ALA A 108 -12.17 3.14 -3.81
C ALA A 108 -11.74 4.42 -3.08
N ILE A 109 -10.86 4.28 -2.08
CA ILE A 109 -10.35 5.40 -1.30
C ILE A 109 -9.45 6.29 -2.15
N ASP A 110 -8.58 5.72 -3.00
CA ASP A 110 -7.78 6.48 -3.95
C ASP A 110 -8.67 7.26 -4.93
N CYS A 111 -9.73 6.62 -5.46
CA CYS A 111 -10.71 7.29 -6.32
C CYS A 111 -11.39 8.47 -5.61
N ALA A 112 -11.78 8.29 -4.35
CA ALA A 112 -12.39 9.35 -3.55
C ALA A 112 -11.44 10.54 -3.34
N LYS A 113 -10.15 10.28 -3.06
CA LYS A 113 -9.11 11.32 -2.94
C LYS A 113 -8.91 12.09 -4.23
N ASP A 114 -8.70 11.36 -5.35
CA ASP A 114 -8.43 11.97 -6.65
C ASP A 114 -9.64 12.74 -7.19
N ALA A 115 -10.85 12.20 -7.00
CA ALA A 115 -12.10 12.87 -7.37
C ALA A 115 -12.32 14.15 -6.53
N ASN A 116 -12.00 14.11 -5.25
CA ASN A 116 -12.05 15.28 -4.38
C ASN A 116 -11.08 16.38 -4.84
N VAL A 117 -9.83 16.01 -5.19
CA VAL A 117 -8.85 16.93 -5.77
C VAL A 117 -9.39 17.58 -7.04
N LEU A 118 -9.92 16.77 -7.96
CA LEU A 118 -10.44 17.23 -9.23
C LEU A 118 -11.66 18.15 -9.05
N ALA A 119 -12.61 17.77 -8.22
CA ALA A 119 -13.81 18.54 -7.94
C ALA A 119 -13.51 19.87 -7.26
N SER A 120 -12.61 19.88 -6.28
CA SER A 120 -12.31 21.05 -5.46
C SER A 120 -11.39 22.05 -6.16
N LEU A 121 -10.38 21.55 -6.89
CA LEU A 121 -9.30 22.38 -7.42
C LEU A 121 -9.34 22.62 -8.93
N SER A 122 -10.11 21.81 -9.69
CA SER A 122 -10.25 21.93 -11.15
C SER A 122 -11.71 21.75 -11.59
N PRO A 123 -12.64 22.60 -11.08
CA PRO A 123 -14.08 22.40 -11.31
C PRO A 123 -14.49 22.48 -12.79
N ASP A 124 -13.76 23.26 -13.58
CA ASP A 124 -14.09 23.51 -15.00
C ASP A 124 -13.39 22.55 -15.98
N ARG A 125 -12.48 21.71 -15.47
CA ARG A 125 -11.66 20.79 -16.28
C ARG A 125 -11.63 19.40 -15.64
N ASN A 126 -11.77 18.38 -16.46
CA ASN A 126 -11.62 16.97 -16.03
C ASN A 126 -10.18 16.47 -16.30
N ASP A 127 -9.19 17.25 -15.83
CA ASP A 127 -7.79 16.97 -16.06
C ASP A 127 -7.02 16.84 -14.73
N LEU A 128 -6.45 15.65 -14.49
CA LEU A 128 -5.62 15.33 -13.33
C LEU A 128 -4.12 15.57 -13.56
N GLU A 129 -3.68 15.83 -14.80
CA GLU A 129 -2.24 15.96 -15.11
C GLU A 129 -1.49 16.96 -14.22
N PRO A 130 -2.05 18.13 -13.86
CA PRO A 130 -1.35 19.10 -13.01
C PRO A 130 -1.05 18.60 -11.59
N PHE A 131 -1.79 17.59 -11.10
CA PHE A 131 -1.75 17.12 -9.72
C PHE A 131 -0.79 15.95 -9.49
N PHE A 132 -0.31 15.29 -10.55
CA PHE A 132 0.59 14.15 -10.41
C PHE A 132 1.96 14.53 -9.85
N GLY A 133 2.49 13.66 -8.99
CA GLY A 133 3.76 13.82 -8.31
C GLY A 133 3.58 14.19 -6.83
N VAL A 134 4.65 14.71 -6.21
CA VAL A 134 4.70 15.01 -4.78
C VAL A 134 4.43 16.49 -4.51
N GLY A 135 3.51 16.81 -3.58
CA GLY A 135 3.26 18.17 -3.10
C GLY A 135 2.55 19.10 -4.11
N ARG A 136 2.08 18.56 -5.25
CA ARG A 136 1.44 19.36 -6.31
C ARG A 136 0.06 19.85 -5.91
N VAL A 137 -0.70 19.01 -5.21
CA VAL A 137 -2.07 19.34 -4.79
C VAL A 137 -2.06 20.52 -3.81
N ARG A 138 -1.19 20.47 -2.80
CA ARG A 138 -1.03 21.56 -1.81
C ARG A 138 -0.67 22.89 -2.49
N LYS A 139 0.30 22.86 -3.39
CA LYS A 139 0.72 24.04 -4.14
C LYS A 139 -0.45 24.68 -4.88
N ILE A 140 -1.20 23.90 -5.66
CA ILE A 140 -2.35 24.40 -6.43
C ILE A 140 -3.48 24.86 -5.51
N ALA A 141 -3.73 24.17 -4.40
CA ALA A 141 -4.73 24.55 -3.42
C ALA A 141 -4.41 25.94 -2.80
N GLN A 142 -3.14 26.18 -2.46
CA GLN A 142 -2.66 27.47 -1.95
C GLN A 142 -2.79 28.59 -3.01
N GLU A 143 -2.32 28.34 -4.24
CA GLU A 143 -2.42 29.30 -5.35
C GLU A 143 -3.87 29.73 -5.64
N LYS A 144 -4.82 28.79 -5.53
CA LYS A 144 -6.25 29.05 -5.78
C LYS A 144 -7.02 29.48 -4.53
N ASN A 145 -6.39 29.51 -3.37
CA ASN A 145 -7.05 29.73 -2.06
C ASN A 145 -8.27 28.83 -1.85
N LYS A 146 -8.12 27.53 -2.19
CA LYS A 146 -9.17 26.52 -2.07
C LYS A 146 -8.76 25.39 -1.13
N LYS A 147 -9.77 24.72 -0.54
CA LYS A 147 -9.60 23.54 0.31
C LYS A 147 -10.29 22.34 -0.32
N LEU A 148 -9.79 21.14 -0.01
CA LEU A 148 -10.48 19.89 -0.32
C LEU A 148 -11.65 19.70 0.65
N LEU A 149 -12.66 18.95 0.21
CA LEU A 149 -13.72 18.50 1.12
C LEU A 149 -13.17 17.53 2.18
N PRO A 150 -13.72 17.51 3.38
CA PRO A 150 -13.41 16.48 4.36
C PRO A 150 -13.73 15.08 3.81
N LEU A 151 -12.80 14.13 4.03
CA LEU A 151 -12.94 12.73 3.65
C LEU A 151 -12.90 11.86 4.90
N VAL A 152 -13.97 11.08 5.13
CA VAL A 152 -14.05 10.01 6.13
C VAL A 152 -13.88 8.68 5.39
N ALA A 153 -12.79 7.97 5.63
CA ALA A 153 -12.50 6.71 4.98
C ALA A 153 -12.73 5.52 5.91
N VAL A 154 -13.55 4.57 5.46
CA VAL A 154 -13.77 3.27 6.12
C VAL A 154 -13.11 2.20 5.27
N GLU A 155 -12.00 1.65 5.77
CA GLU A 155 -11.26 0.58 5.11
C GLU A 155 -11.97 -0.76 5.26
N VAL A 156 -11.99 -1.57 4.20
CA VAL A 156 -12.63 -2.89 4.19
C VAL A 156 -11.67 -4.04 3.84
N ALA A 157 -10.42 -3.74 3.51
CA ALA A 157 -9.42 -4.73 3.12
C ALA A 157 -8.06 -4.43 3.75
N SER A 158 -7.43 -5.43 4.34
CA SER A 158 -6.05 -5.29 4.85
C SER A 158 -5.07 -5.19 3.68
N GLY A 159 -4.33 -4.08 3.54
CA GLY A 159 -3.34 -3.96 2.45
C GLY A 159 -2.81 -2.55 2.23
N SER A 160 -3.44 -1.79 1.36
CA SER A 160 -2.94 -0.53 0.80
C SER A 160 -2.63 0.58 1.82
N GLY A 161 -3.29 0.58 2.97
CA GLY A 161 -3.21 1.69 3.93
C GLY A 161 -3.69 3.03 3.37
N SER A 162 -4.51 3.04 2.30
CA SER A 162 -4.97 4.28 1.65
C SER A 162 -5.79 5.16 2.59
N HIS A 163 -6.55 4.56 3.51
CA HIS A 163 -7.35 5.29 4.51
C HIS A 163 -6.55 6.15 5.47
N ILE A 164 -5.25 5.90 5.62
CA ILE A 164 -4.36 6.64 6.54
C ILE A 164 -3.12 7.23 5.86
N SER A 165 -2.97 7.09 4.54
CA SER A 165 -1.79 7.56 3.82
C SER A 165 -2.07 8.71 2.87
N LYS A 166 -1.01 9.42 2.48
CA LYS A 166 -1.00 10.59 1.60
C LYS A 166 -0.92 10.28 0.11
N ASN A 167 -1.04 9.02 -0.25
CA ASN A 167 -0.91 8.56 -1.63
C ASN A 167 -2.29 8.26 -2.22
N ALA A 168 -2.46 8.53 -3.51
CA ALA A 168 -3.57 8.05 -4.32
C ALA A 168 -3.05 7.72 -5.72
N ASN A 169 -3.50 6.59 -6.27
CA ASN A 169 -3.09 6.15 -7.59
C ASN A 169 -4.28 6.18 -8.52
N VAL A 170 -4.06 6.59 -9.77
CA VAL A 170 -5.03 6.54 -10.85
C VAL A 170 -4.46 5.83 -12.07
N THR A 171 -5.28 5.08 -12.77
CA THR A 171 -4.89 4.34 -13.97
C THR A 171 -5.54 4.91 -15.21
N TYR A 172 -4.72 5.31 -16.17
CA TYR A 172 -5.13 5.60 -17.55
C TYR A 172 -5.17 4.26 -18.31
N THR A 173 -6.34 3.65 -18.37
CA THR A 173 -6.52 2.29 -18.92
C THR A 173 -6.10 2.17 -20.38
N GLU A 174 -6.43 3.15 -21.21
CA GLU A 174 -6.04 3.17 -22.63
C GLU A 174 -4.52 3.19 -22.83
N LYS A 175 -3.81 3.91 -21.94
CA LYS A 175 -2.34 4.03 -21.97
C LYS A 175 -1.66 2.94 -21.15
N LYS A 176 -2.43 2.11 -20.45
CA LYS A 176 -1.93 1.12 -19.47
C LYS A 176 -0.92 1.74 -18.49
N GLN A 177 -1.17 2.97 -18.07
CA GLN A 177 -0.26 3.76 -17.24
C GLN A 177 -0.89 4.09 -15.90
N LYS A 178 -0.24 3.67 -14.82
CA LYS A 178 -0.59 4.06 -13.45
C LYS A 178 0.21 5.30 -13.06
N LYS A 179 -0.46 6.30 -12.49
CA LYS A 179 0.12 7.56 -12.03
C LYS A 179 -0.17 7.77 -10.55
N LEU A 180 0.65 8.57 -9.88
CA LEU A 180 0.58 8.80 -8.44
C LEU A 180 0.39 10.28 -8.12
N ILE A 181 -0.58 10.56 -7.26
CA ILE A 181 -0.69 11.81 -6.48
C ILE A 181 -0.21 11.52 -5.07
N SER A 182 0.74 12.31 -4.56
CA SER A 182 1.26 12.16 -3.19
C SER A 182 1.34 13.53 -2.52
N ASP A 183 0.42 13.76 -1.57
CA ASP A 183 0.36 15.03 -0.84
C ASP A 183 -0.33 14.84 0.51
N ASP A 184 0.20 15.43 1.58
CA ASP A 184 -0.38 15.25 2.92
C ASP A 184 -1.84 15.74 2.99
N ILE A 185 -2.24 16.74 2.19
CA ILE A 185 -3.60 17.30 2.23
C ILE A 185 -4.69 16.38 1.65
N ILE A 186 -4.32 15.32 0.90
CA ILE A 186 -5.28 14.32 0.43
C ILE A 186 -5.47 13.16 1.42
N THR A 187 -4.70 13.14 2.52
CA THR A 187 -4.88 12.13 3.57
C THR A 187 -6.28 12.28 4.17
N PRO A 188 -7.10 11.21 4.26
CA PRO A 188 -8.42 11.29 4.88
C PRO A 188 -8.35 11.92 6.28
N GLN A 189 -9.21 12.88 6.57
CA GLN A 189 -9.26 13.58 7.86
C GLN A 189 -9.63 12.64 8.99
N LYS A 190 -10.56 11.72 8.72
CA LYS A 190 -10.95 10.64 9.64
C LYS A 190 -10.84 9.30 8.94
N ALA A 191 -10.42 8.30 9.68
CA ALA A 191 -10.32 6.95 9.19
C ALA A 191 -10.89 5.93 10.18
N ILE A 192 -11.45 4.85 9.65
CA ILE A 192 -11.97 3.72 10.43
C ILE A 192 -11.50 2.44 9.76
N PHE A 193 -10.98 1.51 10.53
CA PHE A 193 -10.79 0.15 10.08
C PHE A 193 -11.30 -0.84 11.13
N ASP A 194 -12.52 -1.31 10.92
CA ASP A 194 -13.10 -2.41 11.68
C ASP A 194 -12.63 -3.73 11.09
N TYR A 195 -11.68 -4.39 11.72
CA TYR A 195 -11.09 -5.63 11.21
C TYR A 195 -12.11 -6.76 11.06
N SER A 196 -13.26 -6.69 11.72
CA SER A 196 -14.32 -7.69 11.56
C SER A 196 -14.94 -7.70 10.15
N VAL A 197 -14.86 -6.58 9.41
CA VAL A 197 -15.38 -6.54 8.04
C VAL A 197 -14.55 -7.39 7.06
N THR A 198 -13.32 -7.74 7.44
CA THR A 198 -12.43 -8.56 6.61
C THR A 198 -12.70 -10.07 6.73
N LEU A 199 -13.58 -10.51 7.65
CA LEU A 199 -13.83 -11.95 7.89
C LEU A 199 -14.30 -12.70 6.64
N THR A 200 -15.00 -12.03 5.73
CA THR A 200 -15.50 -12.61 4.49
C THR A 200 -14.56 -12.41 3.29
N ALA A 201 -13.39 -11.77 3.51
CA ALA A 201 -12.45 -11.53 2.43
C ALA A 201 -11.85 -12.85 1.91
N PRO A 202 -11.83 -13.08 0.57
CA PRO A 202 -11.22 -14.25 -0.05
C PRO A 202 -9.73 -14.39 0.31
N VAL A 203 -9.22 -15.63 0.19
CA VAL A 203 -7.82 -15.94 0.51
C VAL A 203 -6.85 -15.13 -0.35
N ASP A 204 -7.07 -15.03 -1.64
CA ASP A 204 -6.19 -14.30 -2.56
C ASP A 204 -6.14 -12.80 -2.22
N LEU A 205 -7.29 -12.17 -1.97
CA LEU A 205 -7.35 -10.77 -1.54
C LEU A 205 -6.62 -10.56 -0.20
N THR A 206 -6.76 -11.52 0.71
CA THR A 206 -6.12 -11.47 2.03
C THR A 206 -4.59 -11.57 1.90
N ILE A 207 -4.11 -12.49 1.07
CA ILE A 207 -2.67 -12.69 0.83
C ILE A 207 -2.09 -11.48 0.11
N ASP A 208 -2.68 -11.10 -1.03
CA ASP A 208 -2.17 -10.00 -1.86
C ASP A 208 -2.12 -8.68 -1.07
N GLY A 209 -3.14 -8.40 -0.26
CA GLY A 209 -3.16 -7.22 0.60
C GLY A 209 -2.11 -7.28 1.71
N ALA A 210 -1.98 -8.39 2.42
CA ALA A 210 -0.95 -8.54 3.45
C ALA A 210 0.48 -8.41 2.87
N ILE A 211 0.71 -8.97 1.69
CA ILE A 211 1.98 -8.86 0.97
C ILE A 211 2.24 -7.43 0.48
N ASP A 212 1.21 -6.67 0.10
CA ASP A 212 1.35 -5.25 -0.22
C ASP A 212 1.81 -4.43 0.99
N GLY A 213 1.18 -4.61 2.16
CA GLY A 213 1.61 -3.99 3.41
C GLY A 213 3.03 -4.41 3.85
N LEU A 214 3.41 -5.67 3.60
CA LEU A 214 4.78 -6.16 3.78
C LEU A 214 5.76 -5.43 2.85
N ALA A 215 5.42 -5.28 1.59
CA ALA A 215 6.22 -4.59 0.59
C ALA A 215 6.43 -3.11 0.92
N HIS A 216 5.38 -2.40 1.37
CA HIS A 216 5.49 -1.04 1.88
C HIS A 216 6.56 -0.95 2.96
N SER A 217 6.46 -1.81 3.98
CA SER A 217 7.38 -1.81 5.12
C SER A 217 8.81 -2.17 4.72
N LEU A 218 9.00 -3.17 3.85
CA LEU A 218 10.33 -3.58 3.37
C LEU A 218 11.02 -2.46 2.60
N GLU A 219 10.33 -1.90 1.60
CA GLU A 219 10.93 -0.92 0.70
C GLU A 219 11.25 0.39 1.41
N ILE A 220 10.38 0.86 2.31
CA ILE A 220 10.62 2.05 3.11
C ILE A 220 11.77 1.81 4.10
N TYR A 221 11.80 0.64 4.75
CA TYR A 221 12.93 0.27 5.61
C TYR A 221 14.25 0.23 4.83
N TYR A 222 14.27 -0.33 3.62
CA TYR A 222 15.46 -0.36 2.78
C TYR A 222 15.93 1.04 2.39
N GLY A 223 15.03 1.89 1.92
CA GLY A 223 15.34 3.22 1.39
C GLY A 223 15.70 4.27 2.45
N THR A 224 15.30 4.09 3.70
CA THR A 224 15.56 5.08 4.74
C THR A 224 17.04 5.09 5.13
N ASP A 225 17.66 6.27 5.10
CA ASP A 225 19.04 6.45 5.56
C ASP A 225 19.17 6.16 7.05
N SER A 226 20.10 5.26 7.39
CA SER A 226 20.35 4.87 8.79
C SER A 226 20.92 5.98 9.67
N SER A 227 21.42 7.06 9.07
CA SER A 227 21.92 8.25 9.76
C SER A 227 20.82 9.29 10.02
N SER A 228 19.64 9.15 9.41
CA SER A 228 18.56 10.11 9.56
C SER A 228 17.96 10.08 10.97
N ILE A 229 17.46 11.22 11.43
CA ILE A 229 16.79 11.37 12.73
C ILE A 229 15.54 10.49 12.83
N GLU A 230 14.86 10.26 11.72
CA GLU A 230 13.63 9.45 11.65
C GLU A 230 13.90 7.94 11.58
N TYR A 231 15.16 7.51 11.38
CA TYR A 231 15.48 6.10 11.13
C TYR A 231 14.94 5.15 12.22
N LYS A 232 15.13 5.51 13.49
CA LYS A 232 14.66 4.65 14.61
C LYS A 232 13.15 4.44 14.60
N LYS A 233 12.40 5.48 14.23
CA LYS A 233 10.94 5.43 14.11
C LYS A 233 10.52 4.57 12.92
N VAL A 234 11.12 4.80 11.74
CA VAL A 234 10.89 4.01 10.54
C VAL A 234 11.20 2.54 10.79
N GLU A 235 12.37 2.25 11.34
CA GLU A 235 12.79 0.90 11.69
C GLU A 235 11.78 0.21 12.59
N LYS A 236 11.32 0.88 13.64
CA LYS A 236 10.36 0.33 14.60
C LYS A 236 9.01 0.02 13.92
N VAL A 237 8.46 0.97 13.17
CA VAL A 237 7.21 0.79 12.43
C VAL A 237 7.32 -0.37 11.43
N CYS A 238 8.35 -0.35 10.58
CA CYS A 238 8.52 -1.33 9.51
C CYS A 238 8.82 -2.73 10.06
N LEU A 239 9.75 -2.89 11.01
CA LEU A 239 10.07 -4.22 11.54
C LEU A 239 8.92 -4.83 12.35
N THR A 240 8.10 -4.01 13.02
CA THR A 240 6.89 -4.49 13.71
C THR A 240 5.90 -5.03 12.67
N SER A 241 5.59 -4.25 11.61
CA SER A 241 4.74 -4.69 10.51
C SER A 241 5.24 -5.99 9.87
N ILE A 242 6.49 -6.01 9.39
CA ILE A 242 7.10 -7.17 8.73
C ILE A 242 6.99 -8.41 9.62
N SER A 243 7.37 -8.29 10.89
CA SER A 243 7.38 -9.43 11.79
C SER A 243 5.98 -9.96 12.11
N MET A 244 4.97 -9.09 12.20
CA MET A 244 3.57 -9.49 12.40
C MET A 244 3.02 -10.23 11.19
N ILE A 245 3.28 -9.73 9.97
CA ILE A 245 2.82 -10.38 8.73
C ILE A 245 3.50 -11.75 8.56
N VAL A 246 4.81 -11.82 8.71
CA VAL A 246 5.58 -13.07 8.58
C VAL A 246 5.10 -14.13 9.57
N ASP A 247 4.72 -13.73 10.80
CA ASP A 247 4.25 -14.67 11.81
C ASP A 247 2.78 -15.06 11.63
N ALA A 248 1.89 -14.12 11.27
CA ALA A 248 0.45 -14.33 11.33
C ALA A 248 -0.17 -14.75 9.98
N LEU A 249 0.38 -14.33 8.84
CA LEU A 249 -0.23 -14.63 7.55
C LEU A 249 -0.34 -16.13 7.27
N PRO A 250 0.68 -16.98 7.54
CA PRO A 250 0.55 -18.42 7.35
C PRO A 250 -0.48 -19.09 8.28
N LEU A 251 -0.76 -18.47 9.43
CA LEU A 251 -1.81 -18.93 10.35
C LEU A 251 -3.19 -18.51 9.86
N LEU A 252 -3.32 -17.27 9.35
CA LEU A 252 -4.56 -16.74 8.80
C LEU A 252 -4.98 -17.51 7.53
N THR A 253 -4.04 -17.86 6.65
CA THR A 253 -4.36 -18.64 5.43
C THR A 253 -4.88 -20.05 5.76
N GLY A 254 -4.53 -20.59 6.93
CA GLY A 254 -5.07 -21.85 7.44
C GLY A 254 -6.43 -21.73 8.14
N ASP A 255 -6.83 -20.50 8.56
CA ASP A 255 -8.09 -20.24 9.27
C ASP A 255 -8.54 -18.79 9.00
N LEU A 256 -9.16 -18.58 7.84
CA LEU A 256 -9.61 -17.25 7.36
C LEU A 256 -10.69 -16.62 8.24
N ALA A 257 -11.43 -17.41 9.02
CA ALA A 257 -12.46 -16.93 9.91
C ALA A 257 -11.91 -16.48 11.29
N ASN A 258 -10.62 -16.63 11.52
CA ASN A 258 -10.00 -16.29 12.79
C ASN A 258 -9.84 -14.77 12.98
N ILE A 259 -10.74 -14.19 13.74
CA ILE A 259 -10.77 -12.74 13.98
C ILE A 259 -9.47 -12.20 14.60
N LYS A 260 -8.77 -12.99 15.42
CA LYS A 260 -7.49 -12.56 16.01
C LYS A 260 -6.39 -12.44 14.95
N TYR A 261 -6.35 -13.36 13.99
CA TYR A 261 -5.38 -13.27 12.90
C TYR A 261 -5.77 -12.15 11.91
N ARG A 262 -7.08 -11.91 11.69
CA ARG A 262 -7.56 -10.73 10.93
C ARG A 262 -7.11 -9.42 11.58
N GLU A 263 -7.28 -9.29 12.89
CA GLU A 263 -6.80 -8.13 13.65
C GLU A 263 -5.29 -7.93 13.53
N ILE A 264 -4.51 -9.00 13.67
CA ILE A 264 -3.05 -8.92 13.57
C ILE A 264 -2.61 -8.46 12.17
N ILE A 265 -3.21 -9.02 11.12
CA ILE A 265 -2.89 -8.63 9.74
C ILE A 265 -3.39 -7.21 9.45
N GLY A 266 -4.58 -6.82 9.92
CA GLY A 266 -5.07 -5.45 9.80
C GLY A 266 -4.11 -4.45 10.44
N LEU A 267 -3.75 -4.64 11.70
CA LEU A 267 -2.76 -3.79 12.39
C LEU A 267 -1.41 -3.74 11.66
N ALA A 268 -0.96 -4.86 11.13
CA ALA A 268 0.33 -4.94 10.45
C ALA A 268 0.32 -4.19 9.10
N THR A 269 -0.77 -4.31 8.33
CA THR A 269 -0.93 -3.56 7.07
C THR A 269 -1.16 -2.06 7.31
N ASP A 270 -1.81 -1.68 8.41
CA ASP A 270 -1.93 -0.29 8.84
C ASP A 270 -0.57 0.32 9.18
N LEU A 271 0.33 -0.44 9.82
CA LEU A 271 1.72 0.00 9.98
C LEU A 271 2.43 0.17 8.64
N GLY A 272 2.13 -0.66 7.63
CA GLY A 272 2.58 -0.46 6.25
C GLY A 272 2.07 0.86 5.66
N GLY A 273 0.80 1.18 5.88
CA GLY A 273 0.19 2.47 5.53
C GLY A 273 0.84 3.65 6.27
N TYR A 274 1.14 3.48 7.55
CA TYR A 274 1.89 4.48 8.31
C TYR A 274 3.33 4.65 7.79
N ALA A 275 3.99 3.57 7.41
CA ALA A 275 5.32 3.66 6.80
C ALA A 275 5.32 4.53 5.54
N LEU A 276 4.26 4.50 4.71
CA LEU A 276 4.10 5.38 3.53
C LEU A 276 4.10 6.88 3.89
N MET A 277 3.79 7.25 5.13
CA MET A 277 3.90 8.63 5.61
C MET A 277 5.32 9.01 6.00
N LEU A 278 6.14 8.01 6.36
CA LEU A 278 7.51 8.18 6.83
C LEU A 278 8.55 8.10 5.71
N GLY A 279 8.21 7.46 4.59
CA GLY A 279 9.10 7.29 3.45
C GLY A 279 8.39 6.91 2.16
N GLY A 280 9.14 6.69 1.11
CA GLY A 280 8.63 6.29 -0.20
C GLY A 280 9.01 4.87 -0.58
N THR A 281 8.12 4.18 -1.30
CA THR A 281 8.41 2.89 -1.95
C THR A 281 9.38 3.05 -3.11
N ASN A 282 9.98 1.96 -3.56
CA ASN A 282 11.05 1.99 -4.54
C ASN A 282 10.92 0.91 -5.64
N GLY A 283 11.88 0.01 -5.80
CA GLY A 283 12.03 -0.86 -6.96
C GLY A 283 10.86 -1.78 -7.28
N ALA A 284 10.37 -2.55 -6.30
CA ALA A 284 9.28 -3.49 -6.55
C ALA A 284 7.97 -2.74 -6.88
N HIS A 285 7.63 -1.70 -6.14
CA HIS A 285 6.49 -0.85 -6.43
C HIS A 285 6.59 -0.11 -7.77
N LEU A 286 7.81 0.33 -8.14
CA LEU A 286 8.03 0.97 -9.45
C LEU A 286 7.64 0.02 -10.59
N ASN A 287 8.13 -1.20 -10.54
CA ASN A 287 7.89 -2.19 -11.60
C ASN A 287 6.47 -2.77 -11.58
N SER A 288 5.82 -2.86 -10.40
CA SER A 288 4.46 -3.39 -10.28
C SER A 288 3.44 -2.59 -11.12
N PHE A 289 3.68 -1.31 -11.35
CA PHE A 289 2.79 -0.45 -12.16
C PHE A 289 2.64 -0.92 -13.60
N SER A 290 3.59 -1.68 -14.10
CA SER A 290 3.55 -2.24 -15.45
C SER A 290 2.89 -3.61 -15.56
N LEU A 291 2.48 -4.22 -14.44
CA LEU A 291 1.96 -5.59 -14.35
C LEU A 291 0.47 -5.65 -13.99
N ILE A 292 -0.21 -4.51 -13.89
CA ILE A 292 -1.58 -4.37 -13.38
C ILE A 292 -2.65 -5.05 -14.26
N ASP A 293 -2.32 -5.38 -15.49
CA ASP A 293 -3.18 -6.07 -16.46
C ASP A 293 -3.13 -7.60 -16.35
N ILE A 294 -2.15 -8.15 -15.63
CA ILE A 294 -1.98 -9.61 -15.47
C ILE A 294 -1.96 -10.07 -14.01
N MET A 295 -1.77 -9.18 -13.05
CA MET A 295 -1.80 -9.53 -11.63
C MET A 295 -2.13 -8.32 -10.74
N THR A 296 -2.50 -8.59 -9.49
CA THR A 296 -2.72 -7.56 -8.49
C THR A 296 -1.43 -6.82 -8.12
N HIS A 297 -1.56 -5.59 -7.65
CA HIS A 297 -0.42 -4.74 -7.25
C HIS A 297 0.44 -5.40 -6.15
N GLY A 298 -0.20 -5.85 -5.06
CA GLY A 298 0.52 -6.50 -3.96
C GLY A 298 1.22 -7.79 -4.40
N ARG A 299 0.61 -8.56 -5.30
CA ARG A 299 1.22 -9.77 -5.87
C ARG A 299 2.51 -9.46 -6.64
N ALA A 300 2.48 -8.43 -7.48
CA ALA A 300 3.66 -7.98 -8.20
C ALA A 300 4.79 -7.52 -7.26
N CYS A 301 4.46 -6.74 -6.23
CA CYS A 301 5.44 -6.29 -5.24
C CYS A 301 6.06 -7.47 -4.47
N GLY A 302 5.24 -8.44 -4.07
CA GLY A 302 5.70 -9.63 -3.33
C GLY A 302 6.66 -10.50 -4.11
N ILE A 303 6.39 -10.73 -5.40
CA ILE A 303 7.28 -11.50 -6.29
C ILE A 303 8.63 -10.77 -6.47
N LEU A 304 8.63 -9.45 -6.63
CA LEU A 304 9.82 -8.68 -6.95
C LEU A 304 10.74 -8.43 -5.75
N ASN A 305 10.21 -8.28 -4.55
CA ASN A 305 10.96 -7.86 -3.36
C ASN A 305 12.15 -8.80 -2.99
N PRO A 306 12.08 -10.13 -3.07
CA PRO A 306 13.24 -10.99 -2.82
C PRO A 306 14.43 -10.67 -3.71
N TYR A 307 14.19 -10.35 -4.97
CA TYR A 307 15.24 -10.04 -5.96
C TYR A 307 15.82 -8.65 -5.73
N TYR A 308 15.00 -7.67 -5.40
CA TYR A 308 15.47 -6.35 -4.96
C TYR A 308 16.25 -6.41 -3.64
N THR A 309 15.88 -7.31 -2.72
CA THR A 309 16.65 -7.55 -1.49
C THR A 309 18.08 -7.97 -1.78
N VAL A 310 18.28 -8.84 -2.77
CA VAL A 310 19.63 -9.24 -3.21
C VAL A 310 20.32 -8.08 -3.92
N PHE A 311 19.63 -7.35 -4.77
CA PHE A 311 20.17 -6.20 -5.49
C PHE A 311 20.72 -5.12 -4.56
N PHE A 312 20.00 -4.80 -3.48
CA PHE A 312 20.38 -3.78 -2.50
C PHE A 312 21.35 -4.27 -1.42
N SER A 313 21.71 -5.55 -1.39
CA SER A 313 22.34 -6.20 -0.22
C SER A 313 23.59 -5.51 0.30
N THR A 314 24.42 -4.93 -0.56
CA THR A 314 25.63 -4.19 -0.17
C THR A 314 25.31 -2.95 0.65
N ALA A 315 24.32 -2.19 0.23
CA ALA A 315 23.88 -0.95 0.90
C ALA A 315 23.11 -1.19 2.19
N ILE A 316 22.44 -2.35 2.33
CA ILE A 316 21.52 -2.63 3.44
C ILE A 316 21.99 -3.76 4.38
N LYS A 317 23.28 -4.10 4.42
CA LYS A 317 23.79 -5.26 5.17
C LYS A 317 23.30 -5.32 6.62
N ASN A 318 23.30 -4.20 7.36
CA ASN A 318 22.85 -4.16 8.75
C ASN A 318 21.33 -4.37 8.89
N LYS A 319 20.55 -3.89 7.93
CA LYS A 319 19.10 -4.11 7.87
C LYS A 319 18.80 -5.59 7.59
N LEU A 320 19.57 -6.22 6.70
CA LEU A 320 19.44 -7.65 6.39
C LEU A 320 19.68 -8.55 7.62
N LYS A 321 20.59 -8.19 8.53
CA LYS A 321 20.79 -8.95 9.78
C LYS A 321 19.51 -9.00 10.64
N LYS A 322 18.78 -7.87 10.71
CA LYS A 322 17.51 -7.80 11.46
C LYS A 322 16.41 -8.60 10.76
N LEU A 323 16.35 -8.52 9.44
CA LEU A 323 15.41 -9.31 8.65
C LEU A 323 15.69 -10.81 8.73
N ALA A 324 16.97 -11.22 8.73
CA ALA A 324 17.33 -12.62 8.96
C ALA A 324 16.77 -13.15 10.30
N GLY A 325 16.76 -12.31 11.35
CA GLY A 325 16.13 -12.63 12.64
C GLY A 325 14.61 -12.84 12.51
N ILE A 326 13.91 -11.99 11.76
CA ILE A 326 12.46 -12.10 11.53
C ILE A 326 12.12 -13.36 10.72
N TYR A 327 12.88 -13.62 9.66
CA TYR A 327 12.68 -14.79 8.78
C TYR A 327 13.38 -16.05 9.28
N LYS A 328 13.91 -16.08 10.52
CA LYS A 328 14.72 -17.19 11.06
C LYS A 328 14.08 -18.57 10.88
N LYS A 329 12.77 -18.69 11.02
CA LYS A 329 12.03 -19.97 10.86
C LYS A 329 12.03 -20.52 9.43
N TYR A 330 12.37 -19.69 8.43
CA TYR A 330 12.49 -20.02 7.01
C TYR A 330 13.95 -20.15 6.55
N ILE A 331 14.91 -19.91 7.45
CA ILE A 331 16.34 -20.09 7.19
C ILE A 331 16.76 -21.49 7.63
N ASP A 332 17.55 -22.16 6.79
CA ASP A 332 18.12 -23.47 7.10
C ASP A 332 18.87 -23.43 8.46
N ARG A 333 18.58 -24.40 9.33
CA ARG A 333 19.13 -24.49 10.69
C ARG A 333 20.66 -24.55 10.74
N ARG A 334 21.34 -24.89 9.63
CA ARG A 334 22.79 -24.85 9.48
C ARG A 334 23.37 -23.44 9.55
N TYR A 335 22.54 -22.40 9.36
CA TYR A 335 22.93 -21.01 9.52
C TYR A 335 22.67 -20.55 10.96
N THR A 336 23.67 -20.73 11.82
CA THR A 336 23.68 -20.17 13.19
C THR A 336 23.75 -18.65 13.15
N GLU A 337 23.43 -17.98 14.26
CA GLU A 337 23.52 -16.52 14.37
C GLU A 337 24.94 -16.01 14.08
N GLU A 338 25.95 -16.70 14.59
CA GLU A 338 27.36 -16.41 14.34
C GLU A 338 27.70 -16.53 12.83
N ARG A 339 27.25 -17.62 12.20
CA ARG A 339 27.47 -17.83 10.75
C ARG A 339 26.79 -16.73 9.93
N ILE A 340 25.57 -16.35 10.28
CA ILE A 340 24.82 -15.25 9.62
C ILE A 340 25.57 -13.92 9.78
N ALA A 341 26.05 -13.61 10.99
CA ALA A 341 26.79 -12.38 11.27
C ALA A 341 28.06 -12.22 10.42
N ASN A 342 28.71 -13.36 10.08
CA ASN A 342 29.95 -13.40 9.31
C ASN A 342 29.77 -13.45 7.78
N LEU A 343 28.54 -13.53 7.27
CA LEU A 343 28.29 -13.51 5.83
C LEU A 343 28.66 -12.13 5.23
N ASN A 344 29.22 -12.17 4.02
CA ASN A 344 29.33 -10.94 3.24
C ASN A 344 27.91 -10.46 2.84
N ALA A 345 27.79 -9.20 2.44
CA ALA A 345 26.52 -8.57 2.16
C ALA A 345 25.69 -9.33 1.12
N ARG A 346 26.32 -9.76 0.03
CA ARG A 346 25.64 -10.49 -1.06
C ARG A 346 25.09 -11.84 -0.58
N LYS A 347 25.87 -12.66 0.10
CA LYS A 347 25.45 -13.94 0.63
C LYS A 347 24.35 -13.79 1.69
N LEU A 348 24.42 -12.74 2.51
CA LEU A 348 23.37 -12.42 3.47
C LEU A 348 22.07 -12.01 2.75
N GLY A 349 22.15 -11.19 1.69
CA GLY A 349 21.00 -10.82 0.86
C GLY A 349 20.33 -12.04 0.22
N GLU A 350 21.13 -12.95 -0.35
CA GLU A 350 20.60 -14.21 -0.93
C GLU A 350 19.96 -15.12 0.13
N LEU A 351 20.53 -15.18 1.34
CA LEU A 351 19.96 -15.95 2.44
C LEU A 351 18.59 -15.40 2.84
N VAL A 352 18.47 -14.09 3.03
CA VAL A 352 17.21 -13.43 3.39
C VAL A 352 16.19 -13.56 2.26
N ALA A 353 16.59 -13.36 1.01
CA ALA A 353 15.71 -13.50 -0.16
C ALA A 353 15.16 -14.94 -0.29
N LYS A 354 15.99 -15.97 -0.09
CA LYS A 354 15.54 -17.36 -0.06
C LYS A 354 14.57 -17.63 1.09
N ALA A 355 14.77 -17.00 2.24
CA ALA A 355 13.84 -17.11 3.36
C ALA A 355 12.50 -16.39 3.07
N MET A 356 12.51 -15.26 2.36
CA MET A 356 11.30 -14.61 1.87
C MET A 356 10.56 -15.49 0.87
N ILE A 357 11.26 -16.13 -0.05
CA ILE A 357 10.68 -17.11 -1.01
C ILE A 357 10.04 -18.28 -0.26
N ALA A 358 10.75 -18.87 0.70
CA ALA A 358 10.20 -19.99 1.50
C ALA A 358 8.97 -19.57 2.33
N PHE A 359 8.90 -18.32 2.78
CA PHE A 359 7.69 -17.75 3.38
C PHE A 359 6.56 -17.66 2.37
N SER A 360 6.83 -17.17 1.15
CA SER A 360 5.84 -17.08 0.06
C SER A 360 5.30 -18.46 -0.33
N GLU A 361 6.16 -19.45 -0.49
CA GLU A 361 5.78 -20.84 -0.75
C GLU A 361 4.87 -21.41 0.35
N LYS A 362 5.14 -21.07 1.63
CA LYS A 362 4.33 -21.54 2.77
C LYS A 362 2.88 -21.06 2.71
N ILE A 363 2.60 -19.95 2.04
CA ILE A 363 1.26 -19.38 1.85
C ILE A 363 0.72 -19.59 0.42
N ASN A 364 1.32 -20.49 -0.37
CA ASN A 364 0.99 -20.76 -1.75
C ASN A 364 1.02 -19.51 -2.66
N PHE A 365 1.98 -18.61 -2.40
CA PHE A 365 2.15 -17.38 -3.16
C PHE A 365 3.24 -17.55 -4.23
N PRO A 366 3.04 -17.05 -5.46
CA PRO A 366 4.01 -17.19 -6.54
C PRO A 366 5.33 -16.49 -6.21
N THR A 367 6.44 -17.08 -6.64
CA THR A 367 7.80 -16.61 -6.32
C THR A 367 8.58 -16.12 -7.52
N LYS A 368 8.05 -16.34 -8.74
CA LYS A 368 8.65 -15.93 -10.01
C LYS A 368 7.62 -15.31 -10.94
N LEU A 369 8.05 -14.37 -11.77
CA LEU A 369 7.20 -13.80 -12.81
C LEU A 369 6.73 -14.84 -13.84
N SER A 370 7.56 -15.85 -14.13
CA SER A 370 7.21 -16.94 -15.05
C SER A 370 6.07 -17.85 -14.55
N GLU A 371 5.70 -17.78 -13.28
CA GLU A 371 4.56 -18.51 -12.71
C GLU A 371 3.22 -17.80 -12.92
N ILE A 372 3.25 -16.57 -13.44
CA ILE A 372 2.06 -15.72 -13.63
C ILE A 372 1.50 -15.98 -15.05
N GLU A 373 0.23 -16.33 -15.12
CA GLU A 373 -0.48 -16.48 -16.38
C GLU A 373 -0.46 -15.17 -17.18
N GLY A 374 -0.15 -15.28 -18.48
CA GLY A 374 -0.04 -14.12 -19.38
C GLY A 374 1.29 -13.36 -19.31
N PHE A 375 2.19 -13.69 -18.39
CA PHE A 375 3.52 -13.05 -18.34
C PHE A 375 4.39 -13.52 -19.51
N ASN A 376 5.07 -12.58 -20.15
CA ASN A 376 6.08 -12.82 -21.19
C ASN A 376 7.16 -11.73 -21.15
N ASP A 377 8.21 -11.87 -21.96
CA ASP A 377 9.40 -11.00 -21.91
C ASP A 377 9.12 -9.53 -22.25
N SER A 378 8.06 -9.24 -23.00
CA SER A 378 7.67 -7.86 -23.30
C SER A 378 7.31 -7.06 -22.04
N TYR A 379 6.87 -7.74 -20.96
CA TYR A 379 6.65 -7.07 -19.68
C TYR A 379 7.93 -6.57 -19.02
N ILE A 380 9.06 -7.25 -19.23
CA ILE A 380 10.37 -6.77 -18.75
C ILE A 380 10.69 -5.44 -19.44
N ASP A 381 10.54 -5.38 -20.77
CA ASP A 381 10.77 -4.15 -21.53
C ASP A 381 9.82 -3.03 -21.09
N LYS A 382 8.53 -3.34 -20.89
CA LYS A 382 7.52 -2.41 -20.39
C LYS A 382 7.90 -1.85 -19.00
N MET A 383 8.38 -2.70 -18.07
CA MET A 383 8.83 -2.29 -16.74
C MET A 383 10.06 -1.38 -16.82
N ILE A 384 11.01 -1.68 -17.68
CA ILE A 384 12.23 -0.89 -17.90
C ILE A 384 11.89 0.49 -18.48
N GLU A 385 11.05 0.55 -19.51
CA GLU A 385 10.62 1.83 -20.09
C GLU A 385 9.80 2.68 -19.12
N ALA A 386 8.89 2.07 -18.38
CA ALA A 386 8.13 2.79 -17.35
C ALA A 386 9.04 3.36 -16.23
N ALA A 387 10.09 2.64 -15.84
CA ALA A 387 11.04 3.09 -14.83
C ALA A 387 11.84 4.34 -15.25
N LYS A 388 11.97 4.59 -16.56
CA LYS A 388 12.62 5.80 -17.11
C LYS A 388 11.73 7.03 -17.11
N ASN A 389 10.41 6.87 -16.82
CA ASN A 389 9.46 7.97 -16.83
C ASN A 389 9.79 8.99 -15.73
N PRO A 390 9.97 10.30 -16.05
CA PRO A 390 10.28 11.33 -15.06
C PRO A 390 9.26 11.45 -13.92
N GLN A 391 7.99 11.12 -14.16
CA GLN A 391 6.94 11.13 -13.12
C GLN A 391 7.15 10.06 -12.04
N LEU A 392 7.97 9.03 -12.32
CA LEU A 392 8.30 7.94 -11.41
C LEU A 392 9.74 8.02 -10.87
N GLU A 393 10.51 9.04 -11.26
CA GLU A 393 11.91 9.25 -10.85
C GLU A 393 12.09 9.22 -9.32
N MET A 394 11.09 9.70 -8.58
CA MET A 394 11.11 9.64 -7.12
C MET A 394 11.31 8.22 -6.58
N LYS A 395 10.76 7.19 -7.25
CA LYS A 395 10.90 5.80 -6.82
C LYS A 395 12.32 5.27 -7.07
N LEU A 396 12.99 5.74 -8.11
CA LEU A 396 14.41 5.47 -8.33
C LEU A 396 15.28 6.14 -7.25
N LYS A 397 14.95 7.37 -6.86
CA LYS A 397 15.64 8.12 -5.81
C LYS A 397 15.42 7.55 -4.41
N ASN A 398 14.32 6.88 -4.17
CA ASN A 398 14.01 6.22 -2.90
C ASN A 398 14.74 4.89 -2.70
N MET A 399 15.47 4.39 -3.68
CA MET A 399 16.26 3.17 -3.53
C MET A 399 17.42 3.41 -2.54
N PRO A 400 17.87 2.38 -1.81
CA PRO A 400 19.04 2.48 -0.90
C PRO A 400 20.30 2.99 -1.60
N VAL A 401 20.43 2.68 -2.89
CA VAL A 401 21.38 3.31 -3.81
C VAL A 401 20.54 3.93 -4.92
N PRO A 402 20.40 5.27 -4.96
CA PRO A 402 19.59 5.95 -5.94
C PRO A 402 20.03 5.64 -7.38
N LEU A 403 19.07 5.32 -8.23
CA LEU A 403 19.28 5.15 -9.66
C LEU A 403 18.85 6.40 -10.43
N SER A 404 19.47 6.60 -11.58
CA SER A 404 18.97 7.51 -12.62
C SER A 404 18.35 6.71 -13.77
N ALA A 405 17.50 7.36 -14.57
CA ALA A 405 16.91 6.74 -15.76
C ALA A 405 17.95 6.12 -16.72
N LYS A 406 19.15 6.70 -16.79
CA LYS A 406 20.27 6.20 -17.63
C LYS A 406 20.81 4.83 -17.18
N LEU A 407 20.67 4.50 -15.90
CA LEU A 407 21.21 3.27 -15.30
C LEU A 407 20.16 2.14 -15.19
N VAL A 408 18.93 2.42 -15.54
CA VAL A 408 17.81 1.45 -15.42
C VAL A 408 18.06 0.18 -16.22
N ASP A 409 18.46 0.28 -17.49
CA ASP A 409 18.74 -0.90 -18.32
C ASP A 409 19.85 -1.77 -17.73
N GLU A 410 20.92 -1.13 -17.27
CA GLU A 410 22.11 -1.82 -16.78
C GLU A 410 21.87 -2.54 -15.45
N TYR A 411 21.10 -1.93 -14.53
CA TYR A 411 20.98 -2.42 -13.17
C TYR A 411 19.62 -3.05 -12.84
N MET A 412 18.50 -2.57 -13.41
CA MET A 412 17.19 -3.15 -13.11
C MET A 412 16.86 -4.34 -13.99
N ARG A 413 17.24 -4.35 -15.27
CA ARG A 413 16.96 -5.48 -16.17
C ARG A 413 17.48 -6.82 -15.62
N PRO A 414 18.72 -6.94 -15.11
CA PRO A 414 19.19 -8.17 -14.46
C PRO A 414 18.33 -8.60 -13.25
N VAL A 415 17.81 -7.65 -12.47
CA VAL A 415 16.91 -7.95 -11.34
C VAL A 415 15.60 -8.58 -11.84
N LEU A 416 15.02 -8.02 -12.90
CA LEU A 416 13.77 -8.50 -13.49
C LEU A 416 13.94 -9.87 -14.16
N LEU A 417 15.08 -10.11 -14.81
CA LEU A 417 15.43 -11.43 -15.35
C LEU A 417 15.59 -12.47 -14.24
N ALA A 418 16.21 -12.10 -13.11
CA ALA A 418 16.27 -12.96 -11.94
C ALA A 418 14.86 -13.22 -11.37
N ALA A 419 13.99 -12.22 -11.30
CA ALA A 419 12.61 -12.38 -10.85
C ALA A 419 11.77 -13.27 -11.80
N LYS A 420 12.09 -13.28 -13.11
CA LYS A 420 11.48 -14.20 -14.07
C LYS A 420 11.88 -15.66 -13.80
N THR A 421 13.17 -15.91 -13.56
CA THR A 421 13.73 -17.28 -13.55
C THR A 421 13.86 -17.88 -12.14
N GLY A 422 13.92 -17.06 -11.11
CA GLY A 422 14.29 -17.48 -9.75
C GLY A 422 15.81 -17.54 -9.50
N ASP A 423 16.62 -17.12 -10.47
CA ASP A 423 18.08 -17.22 -10.39
C ASP A 423 18.69 -15.90 -9.87
N PHE A 424 19.40 -15.97 -8.76
CA PHE A 424 20.14 -14.84 -8.17
C PHE A 424 21.53 -14.60 -8.77
N SER A 425 21.92 -15.28 -9.84
CA SER A 425 23.26 -15.20 -10.45
C SER A 425 23.53 -13.88 -11.17
N PHE A 426 22.56 -12.97 -11.32
CA PHE A 426 22.81 -11.65 -11.87
C PHE A 426 23.93 -10.94 -11.09
N LYS A 427 24.93 -10.43 -11.79
CA LYS A 427 26.26 -10.14 -11.22
C LYS A 427 26.43 -8.75 -10.65
N LYS A 428 25.55 -7.80 -10.94
CA LYS A 428 25.75 -6.41 -10.54
C LYS A 428 24.93 -6.08 -9.28
N ASN A 429 25.64 -5.83 -8.17
CA ASN A 429 25.09 -4.99 -7.11
C ASN A 429 25.51 -3.56 -7.40
N ILE A 430 24.64 -2.61 -7.16
CA ILE A 430 25.01 -1.22 -7.15
C ILE A 430 25.74 -0.92 -5.84
N VAL A 431 26.85 -0.21 -5.91
CA VAL A 431 27.71 0.12 -4.75
C VAL A 431 27.63 1.62 -4.51
#